data_fbc002e3b3f1ae64062609968cdb2e30
#
_entry.id   fbc002e3b3f1ae64062609968cdb2e30
#
_cell.length_a   1.000
_cell.length_b   1.000
_cell.length_c   1.000
_cell.angle_alpha   90.00
_cell.angle_beta   90.00
_cell.angle_gamma   90.00
#
_symmetry.space_group_name_H-M   'P 1'
#
loop_
_entity.id
_entity.type
_entity.pdbx_description
1 polymer ?
#
loop_
_entity_poly.entity_id
_entity_poly.type
_entity_poly.pdbx_seq_one_letter_code
_entity_poly.pdbx_strand_id
1 'polypeptide(L)'
;MRDLLQEKDRTREAVSQIVSWCLVIALHQTEGIGKKRQDDVAAKALVIQEAAAKRLARQSREKVIAWLRSKLDRLDLPDGALTFRVPLRRAPKSRREQELRIAGDQAATLTWLIFALAIHRALHFGAQRLVRLHTATLENYRQFSDWELDGADWAFSRLQHCAQQALQEELDIVE
;
A
#
# COMPACT_ATOMS: atom_id res chain seq x y z
N MET A 1 -1.65 -26.17 10.87
CA MET A 1 -0.50 -25.28 10.73
C MET A 1 -0.27 -24.79 9.30
N ARG A 2 -0.27 -25.66 8.29
CA ARG A 2 -0.17 -25.26 6.87
C ARG A 2 -1.27 -24.30 6.43
N ASP A 3 -2.50 -24.53 6.86
CA ASP A 3 -3.65 -23.70 6.48
C ASP A 3 -3.52 -22.25 6.96
N LEU A 4 -3.03 -22.03 8.19
CA LEU A 4 -2.85 -20.69 8.73
C LEU A 4 -1.74 -19.92 7.98
N LEU A 5 -0.64 -20.59 7.64
CA LEU A 5 0.43 -19.98 6.84
C LEU A 5 -0.09 -19.57 5.44
N GLN A 6 -0.86 -20.44 4.80
CA GLN A 6 -1.47 -20.12 3.50
C GLN A 6 -2.45 -18.96 3.60
N GLU A 7 -3.25 -18.90 4.65
CA GLU A 7 -4.17 -17.78 4.88
C GLU A 7 -3.42 -16.47 5.13
N LYS A 8 -2.33 -16.52 5.91
CA LYS A 8 -1.47 -15.33 6.11
C LYS A 8 -0.90 -14.84 4.79
N ASP A 9 -0.41 -15.74 3.95
CA ASP A 9 0.16 -15.37 2.65
C ASP A 9 -0.90 -14.78 1.71
N ARG A 10 -2.09 -15.36 1.66
CA ARG A 10 -3.22 -14.82 0.89
C ARG A 10 -3.63 -13.45 1.39
N THR A 11 -3.70 -13.28 2.71
CA THR A 11 -4.02 -11.99 3.34
C THR A 11 -2.98 -10.94 2.97
N ARG A 12 -1.69 -11.27 3.03
CA ARG A 12 -0.61 -10.35 2.67
C ARG A 12 -0.70 -9.93 1.20
N GLU A 13 -0.91 -10.88 0.29
CA GLU A 13 -1.06 -10.59 -1.14
C GLU A 13 -2.26 -9.70 -1.42
N ALA A 14 -3.40 -10.02 -0.85
CA ALA A 14 -4.62 -9.24 -1.02
C ALA A 14 -4.47 -7.82 -0.48
N VAL A 15 -3.93 -7.68 0.73
CA VAL A 15 -3.73 -6.37 1.36
C VAL A 15 -2.72 -5.53 0.55
N SER A 16 -1.61 -6.12 0.13
CA SER A 16 -0.61 -5.41 -0.68
C SER A 16 -1.21 -4.90 -1.99
N GLN A 17 -2.04 -5.70 -2.65
CA GLN A 17 -2.72 -5.30 -3.88
C GLN A 17 -3.72 -4.16 -3.64
N ILE A 18 -4.51 -4.25 -2.56
CA ILE A 18 -5.49 -3.23 -2.21
C ILE A 18 -4.79 -1.90 -1.90
N VAL A 19 -3.72 -1.92 -1.09
CA VAL A 19 -2.93 -0.72 -0.77
C VAL A 19 -2.36 -0.11 -2.05
N SER A 20 -1.82 -0.92 -2.94
CA SER A 20 -1.25 -0.45 -4.22
C SER A 20 -2.29 0.27 -5.08
N TRP A 21 -3.47 -0.30 -5.22
CA TRP A 21 -4.56 0.33 -5.99
C TRP A 21 -5.09 1.60 -5.32
N CYS A 22 -5.26 1.58 -4.00
CA CYS A 22 -5.66 2.77 -3.25
C CYS A 22 -4.65 3.90 -3.42
N LEU A 23 -3.36 3.56 -3.46
CA LEU A 23 -2.28 4.51 -3.68
C LEU A 23 -2.30 5.11 -5.10
N VAL A 24 -2.48 4.28 -6.12
CA VAL A 24 -2.59 4.73 -7.52
C VAL A 24 -3.73 5.75 -7.66
N ILE A 25 -4.87 5.44 -7.08
CA ILE A 25 -6.04 6.33 -7.09
C ILE A 25 -5.72 7.63 -6.34
N ALA A 26 -5.11 7.55 -5.17
CA ALA A 26 -4.75 8.71 -4.36
C ALA A 26 -3.73 9.62 -5.08
N LEU A 27 -2.71 9.05 -5.72
CA LEU A 27 -1.74 9.81 -6.50
C LEU A 27 -2.40 10.59 -7.63
N HIS A 28 -3.35 9.98 -8.33
CA HIS A 28 -4.07 10.62 -9.41
C HIS A 28 -5.02 11.71 -8.89
N GLN A 29 -5.90 11.37 -7.95
CA GLN A 29 -6.96 12.27 -7.46
C GLN A 29 -6.44 13.41 -6.60
N THR A 30 -5.47 13.14 -5.73
CA THR A 30 -4.99 14.10 -4.73
C THR A 30 -3.81 14.93 -5.23
N GLU A 31 -2.93 14.32 -6.00
CA GLU A 31 -1.68 14.95 -6.44
C GLU A 31 -1.60 15.18 -7.96
N GLY A 32 -2.61 14.75 -8.71
CA GLY A 32 -2.64 14.94 -10.16
C GLY A 32 -1.56 14.16 -10.92
N ILE A 33 -1.10 13.04 -10.35
CA ILE A 33 -0.05 12.23 -10.96
C ILE A 33 -0.68 11.25 -11.94
N GLY A 34 -0.33 11.38 -13.21
CA GLY A 34 -0.86 10.53 -14.24
C GLY A 34 0.03 9.34 -14.60
N LYS A 35 -0.34 8.63 -15.67
CA LYS A 35 0.23 7.32 -16.01
C LYS A 35 1.75 7.31 -16.14
N LYS A 36 2.33 8.25 -16.89
CA LYS A 36 3.78 8.28 -17.15
C LYS A 36 4.58 8.40 -15.85
N ARG A 37 4.19 9.32 -14.98
CA ARG A 37 4.86 9.52 -13.68
C ARG A 37 4.58 8.37 -12.72
N GLN A 38 3.40 7.76 -12.79
CA GLN A 38 3.09 6.56 -12.02
C GLN A 38 3.93 5.35 -12.50
N ASP A 39 4.19 5.24 -13.80
CA ASP A 39 5.10 4.22 -14.33
C ASP A 39 6.54 4.40 -13.80
N ASP A 40 7.00 5.65 -13.66
CA ASP A 40 8.30 5.96 -13.05
C ASP A 40 8.34 5.50 -11.57
N VAL A 41 7.27 5.77 -10.84
CA VAL A 41 7.11 5.30 -9.45
C VAL A 41 7.14 3.77 -9.40
N ALA A 42 6.39 3.10 -10.27
CA ALA A 42 6.33 1.63 -10.33
C ALA A 42 7.70 1.02 -10.61
N ALA A 43 8.48 1.61 -11.52
CA ALA A 43 9.83 1.15 -11.82
C ALA A 43 10.76 1.27 -10.59
N LYS A 44 10.70 2.39 -9.86
CA LYS A 44 11.46 2.57 -8.61
C LYS A 44 10.99 1.61 -7.53
N ALA A 45 9.67 1.42 -7.39
CA ALA A 45 9.09 0.50 -6.42
C ALA A 45 9.54 -0.93 -6.65
N LEU A 46 9.63 -1.37 -7.92
CA LEU A 46 10.08 -2.71 -8.27
C LEU A 46 11.51 -2.97 -7.76
N VAL A 47 12.42 -2.02 -7.96
CA VAL A 47 13.81 -2.12 -7.48
C VAL A 47 13.86 -2.25 -5.96
N ILE A 48 13.09 -1.41 -5.25
CA ILE A 48 13.02 -1.44 -3.79
C ILE A 48 12.39 -2.74 -3.29
N GLN A 49 11.34 -3.20 -3.96
CA GLN A 49 10.65 -4.44 -3.64
C GLN A 49 11.57 -5.66 -3.79
N GLU A 50 12.38 -5.71 -4.83
CA GLU A 50 13.37 -6.76 -5.03
C GLU A 50 14.42 -6.78 -3.91
N ALA A 51 14.92 -5.61 -3.51
CA ALA A 51 15.84 -5.49 -2.40
C ALA A 51 15.19 -5.92 -1.06
N ALA A 52 13.92 -5.56 -0.85
CA ALA A 52 13.16 -5.98 0.33
C ALA A 52 12.94 -7.49 0.33
N ALA A 53 12.60 -8.09 -0.81
CA ALA A 53 12.40 -9.54 -0.93
C ALA A 53 13.67 -10.32 -0.58
N LYS A 54 14.84 -9.86 -1.02
CA LYS A 54 16.12 -10.47 -0.66
C LYS A 54 16.38 -10.43 0.84
N ARG A 55 16.02 -9.33 1.49
CA ARG A 55 16.13 -9.18 2.95
C ARG A 55 15.14 -10.06 3.69
N LEU A 56 13.90 -10.18 3.19
CA LEU A 56 12.87 -11.04 3.79
C LEU A 56 13.25 -12.53 3.78
N ALA A 57 14.09 -12.96 2.84
CA ALA A 57 14.62 -14.31 2.81
C ALA A 57 15.60 -14.59 3.97
N ARG A 58 16.14 -13.56 4.62
CA ARG A 58 17.18 -13.66 5.66
C ARG A 58 16.80 -13.04 7.00
N GLN A 59 15.80 -12.15 7.00
CA GLN A 59 15.43 -11.35 8.17
C GLN A 59 13.92 -11.39 8.39
N SER A 60 13.51 -11.03 9.61
CA SER A 60 12.08 -10.86 9.93
C SER A 60 11.48 -9.66 9.19
N ARG A 61 10.15 -9.66 9.07
CA ARG A 61 9.41 -8.52 8.49
C ARG A 61 9.64 -7.23 9.27
N GLU A 62 9.71 -7.30 10.59
CA GLU A 62 9.99 -6.14 11.45
C GLU A 62 11.32 -5.49 11.12
N LYS A 63 12.35 -6.29 10.87
CA LYS A 63 13.68 -5.79 10.49
C LYS A 63 13.69 -5.15 9.12
N VAL A 64 12.95 -5.71 8.16
CA VAL A 64 12.82 -5.12 6.81
C VAL A 64 12.05 -3.81 6.87
N ILE A 65 10.98 -3.75 7.66
CA ILE A 65 10.22 -2.51 7.89
C ILE A 65 11.13 -1.45 8.53
N ALA A 66 11.91 -1.81 9.54
CA ALA A 66 12.86 -0.89 10.17
C ALA A 66 13.92 -0.39 9.17
N TRP A 67 14.39 -1.25 8.31
CA TRP A 67 15.33 -0.88 7.25
C TRP A 67 14.72 0.13 6.28
N LEU A 68 13.48 -0.08 5.82
CA LEU A 68 12.78 0.87 4.95
C LEU A 68 12.54 2.21 5.66
N ARG A 69 12.15 2.18 6.93
CA ARG A 69 11.98 3.40 7.73
C ARG A 69 13.28 4.20 7.81
N SER A 70 14.41 3.52 7.97
CA SER A 70 15.71 4.19 8.01
C SER A 70 16.04 4.94 6.72
N LYS A 71 15.54 4.48 5.58
CA LYS A 71 15.70 5.15 4.30
C LYS A 71 14.87 6.44 4.18
N LEU A 72 13.87 6.59 5.01
CA LEU A 72 12.97 7.75 5.05
C LEU A 72 13.29 8.70 6.21
N ASP A 73 14.28 8.40 7.05
CA ASP A 73 14.62 9.17 8.26
C ASP A 73 14.84 10.66 7.98
N ARG A 74 15.48 10.99 6.86
CA ARG A 74 15.79 12.38 6.50
C ARG A 74 14.54 13.24 6.24
N LEU A 75 13.42 12.60 5.95
CA LEU A 75 12.15 13.29 5.69
C LEU A 75 11.41 13.69 6.96
N ASP A 76 11.81 13.15 8.10
CA ASP A 76 11.21 13.43 9.40
C ASP A 76 9.68 13.23 9.40
N LEU A 77 9.25 12.09 8.85
CA LEU A 77 7.84 11.72 8.80
C LEU A 77 7.33 11.41 10.21
N PRO A 78 6.10 11.82 10.55
CA PRO A 78 5.49 11.40 11.81
C PRO A 78 5.27 9.88 11.84
N ASP A 79 5.31 9.27 13.02
CA ASP A 79 5.18 7.83 13.19
C ASP A 79 3.92 7.26 12.53
N GLY A 80 2.81 8.00 12.57
CA GLY A 80 1.56 7.62 11.93
C GLY A 80 1.67 7.48 10.40
N ALA A 81 2.60 8.19 9.77
CA ALA A 81 2.86 8.10 8.32
C ALA A 81 3.93 7.06 7.98
N LEU A 82 4.57 6.45 8.96
CA LEU A 82 5.53 5.34 8.79
C LEU A 82 4.90 3.97 8.99
N THR A 83 3.62 3.92 9.30
CA THR A 83 2.86 2.71 9.53
C THR A 83 1.56 2.78 8.73
N PHE A 84 1.12 1.66 8.18
CA PHE A 84 -0.17 1.58 7.52
C PHE A 84 -0.98 0.45 8.17
N ARG A 85 -2.05 0.82 8.86
CA ARG A 85 -2.95 -0.14 9.49
C ARG A 85 -4.19 -0.32 8.64
N VAL A 86 -4.51 -1.57 8.33
CA VAL A 86 -5.71 -1.92 7.58
C VAL A 86 -6.93 -1.49 8.39
N PRO A 87 -7.85 -0.68 7.83
CA PRO A 87 -9.08 -0.33 8.52
C PRO A 87 -9.90 -1.56 8.87
N LEU A 88 -10.35 -1.63 10.11
CA LEU A 88 -11.18 -2.72 10.61
C LEU A 88 -12.55 -2.21 11.01
N ARG A 89 -13.57 -3.02 10.76
CA ARG A 89 -14.93 -2.75 11.22
C ARG A 89 -15.18 -3.26 12.62
N ARG A 90 -14.51 -4.35 12.98
CA ARG A 90 -14.66 -4.99 14.28
C ARG A 90 -13.31 -5.49 14.78
N ALA A 91 -13.16 -5.57 16.09
CA ALA A 91 -11.99 -6.17 16.69
C ALA A 91 -11.93 -7.67 16.38
N PRO A 92 -10.72 -8.25 16.24
CA PRO A 92 -10.56 -9.68 16.09
C PRO A 92 -11.16 -10.44 17.27
N LYS A 93 -11.92 -11.52 17.00
CA LYS A 93 -12.60 -12.32 18.03
C LYS A 93 -11.84 -13.59 18.39
N SER A 94 -10.85 -13.98 17.62
CA SER A 94 -10.06 -15.20 17.83
C SER A 94 -8.59 -14.92 17.65
N ARG A 95 -7.76 -15.85 18.14
CA ARG A 95 -6.30 -15.79 17.91
C ARG A 95 -5.97 -15.84 16.42
N ARG A 96 -6.69 -16.66 15.65
CA ARG A 96 -6.53 -16.75 14.19
C ARG A 96 -6.81 -15.42 13.51
N GLU A 97 -7.93 -14.78 13.82
CA GLU A 97 -8.26 -13.44 13.29
C GLU A 97 -7.18 -12.41 13.66
N GLN A 98 -6.69 -12.45 14.89
CA GLN A 98 -5.63 -11.54 15.36
C GLN A 98 -4.33 -11.77 14.58
N GLU A 99 -3.95 -13.01 14.33
CA GLU A 99 -2.73 -13.32 13.55
C GLU A 99 -2.87 -12.89 12.09
N LEU A 100 -4.06 -13.04 11.48
CA LEU A 100 -4.33 -12.56 10.13
C LEU A 100 -4.29 -11.03 10.06
N ARG A 101 -4.81 -10.36 11.09
CA ARG A 101 -4.72 -8.91 11.19
C ARG A 101 -3.28 -8.42 11.24
N ILE A 102 -2.45 -9.03 12.08
CA ILE A 102 -1.04 -8.68 12.19
C ILE A 102 -0.34 -8.87 10.83
N ALA A 103 -0.59 -9.98 10.16
CA ALA A 103 -0.04 -10.25 8.83
C ALA A 103 -0.47 -9.20 7.80
N GLY A 104 -1.73 -8.80 7.82
CA GLY A 104 -2.27 -7.76 6.96
C GLY A 104 -1.65 -6.39 7.23
N ASP A 105 -1.55 -6.00 8.49
CA ASP A 105 -0.95 -4.71 8.89
C ASP A 105 0.54 -4.64 8.54
N GLN A 106 1.27 -5.72 8.69
CA GLN A 106 2.68 -5.79 8.28
C GLN A 106 2.83 -5.67 6.77
N ALA A 107 1.98 -6.35 6.00
CA ALA A 107 1.99 -6.26 4.54
C ALA A 107 1.62 -4.85 4.06
N ALA A 108 0.62 -4.23 4.68
CA ALA A 108 0.20 -2.86 4.37
C ALA A 108 1.32 -1.86 4.64
N THR A 109 1.97 -1.97 5.80
CA THR A 109 3.10 -1.10 6.17
C THR A 109 4.28 -1.28 5.22
N LEU A 110 4.64 -2.52 4.92
CA LEU A 110 5.73 -2.82 3.99
C LEU A 110 5.46 -2.24 2.60
N THR A 111 4.25 -2.46 2.07
CA THR A 111 3.85 -1.94 0.76
C THR A 111 3.85 -0.41 0.75
N TRP A 112 3.30 0.22 1.77
CA TRP A 112 3.30 1.68 1.90
C TRP A 112 4.72 2.25 1.92
N LEU A 113 5.62 1.68 2.72
CA LEU A 113 7.00 2.17 2.84
C LEU A 113 7.79 2.02 1.54
N ILE A 114 7.59 0.91 0.82
CA ILE A 114 8.21 0.71 -0.50
C ILE A 114 7.76 1.83 -1.45
N PHE A 115 6.47 2.08 -1.53
CA PHE A 115 5.94 3.12 -2.42
C PHE A 115 6.28 4.53 -1.95
N ALA A 116 6.25 4.82 -0.65
CA ALA A 116 6.65 6.11 -0.13
C ALA A 116 8.10 6.45 -0.53
N LEU A 117 9.00 5.49 -0.39
CA LEU A 117 10.38 5.64 -0.80
C LEU A 117 10.51 5.79 -2.32
N ALA A 118 9.77 5.00 -3.09
CA ALA A 118 9.75 5.09 -4.55
C ALA A 118 9.23 6.46 -5.03
N ILE A 119 8.17 6.95 -4.44
CA ILE A 119 7.56 8.25 -4.74
C ILE A 119 8.52 9.38 -4.41
N HIS A 120 9.16 9.31 -3.24
CA HIS A 120 10.19 10.29 -2.87
C HIS A 120 11.32 10.33 -3.90
N ARG A 121 11.82 9.17 -4.33
CA ARG A 121 12.92 9.07 -5.29
C ARG A 121 12.52 9.47 -6.71
N ALA A 122 11.33 9.10 -7.15
CA ALA A 122 10.85 9.35 -8.52
C ALA A 122 10.27 10.75 -8.70
N LEU A 123 9.49 11.22 -7.71
CA LEU A 123 8.71 12.46 -7.81
C LEU A 123 9.20 13.56 -6.87
N HIS A 124 10.18 13.28 -6.03
CA HIS A 124 10.75 14.23 -5.05
C HIS A 124 9.71 14.75 -4.04
N PHE A 125 8.74 13.93 -3.68
CA PHE A 125 7.78 14.29 -2.62
C PHE A 125 8.48 14.41 -1.28
N GLY A 126 8.23 15.51 -0.58
CA GLY A 126 8.67 15.71 0.80
C GLY A 126 7.64 15.18 1.81
N ALA A 127 7.91 15.45 3.09
CA ALA A 127 7.10 14.93 4.20
C ALA A 127 5.62 15.31 4.08
N GLN A 128 5.30 16.58 3.79
CA GLN A 128 3.91 17.04 3.74
C GLN A 128 3.09 16.32 2.66
N ARG A 129 3.66 16.14 1.47
CA ARG A 129 2.96 15.45 0.38
C ARG A 129 2.82 13.97 0.66
N LEU A 130 3.81 13.34 1.27
CA LEU A 130 3.73 11.92 1.66
C LEU A 130 2.68 11.71 2.76
N VAL A 131 2.57 12.62 3.73
CA VAL A 131 1.53 12.55 4.76
C VAL A 131 0.14 12.68 4.15
N ARG A 132 -0.06 13.63 3.23
CA ARG A 132 -1.35 13.77 2.51
C ARG A 132 -1.68 12.52 1.72
N LEU A 133 -0.70 11.96 1.04
CA LEU A 133 -0.86 10.74 0.26
C LEU A 133 -1.21 9.55 1.15
N HIS A 134 -0.56 9.41 2.29
CA HIS A 134 -0.88 8.37 3.28
C HIS A 134 -2.34 8.48 3.73
N THR A 135 -2.77 9.68 4.09
CA THR A 135 -4.16 9.94 4.50
C THR A 135 -5.16 9.58 3.39
N ALA A 136 -4.89 10.02 2.16
CA ALA A 136 -5.76 9.74 1.01
C ALA A 136 -5.83 8.23 0.70
N THR A 137 -4.70 7.55 0.75
CA THR A 137 -4.63 6.09 0.54
C THR A 137 -5.43 5.35 1.61
N LEU A 138 -5.32 5.76 2.86
CA LEU A 138 -6.06 5.17 3.97
C LEU A 138 -7.58 5.39 3.81
N GLU A 139 -8.00 6.58 3.39
CA GLU A 139 -9.42 6.88 3.12
C GLU A 139 -9.95 6.00 1.98
N ASN A 140 -9.18 5.81 0.92
CA ASN A 140 -9.56 4.91 -0.18
C ASN A 140 -9.70 3.46 0.31
N TYR A 141 -8.85 3.03 1.23
CA TYR A 141 -8.96 1.69 1.83
C TYR A 141 -10.23 1.57 2.69
N ARG A 142 -10.56 2.60 3.47
CA ARG A 142 -11.81 2.63 4.24
C ARG A 142 -13.03 2.51 3.34
N GLN A 143 -13.04 3.23 2.23
CA GLN A 143 -14.12 3.14 1.25
C GLN A 143 -14.21 1.73 0.64
N PHE A 144 -13.08 1.13 0.29
CA PHE A 144 -13.05 -0.26 -0.15
C PHE A 144 -13.65 -1.21 0.90
N SER A 145 -13.29 -1.03 2.16
CA SER A 145 -13.85 -1.83 3.26
C SER A 145 -15.37 -1.70 3.36
N ASP A 146 -15.92 -0.51 3.10
CA ASP A 146 -17.36 -0.30 3.02
C ASP A 146 -17.98 -1.06 1.85
N TRP A 147 -17.33 -1.07 0.70
CA TRP A 147 -17.79 -1.84 -0.46
C TRP A 147 -17.82 -3.35 -0.21
N GLU A 148 -16.92 -3.86 0.62
CA GLU A 148 -16.89 -5.29 0.97
C GLU A 148 -18.19 -5.79 1.64
N LEU A 149 -18.98 -4.88 2.23
CA LEU A 149 -20.32 -5.22 2.76
C LEU A 149 -21.27 -5.73 1.68
N ASP A 150 -21.10 -5.28 0.43
CA ASP A 150 -21.92 -5.69 -0.70
C ASP A 150 -21.34 -6.88 -1.47
N GLY A 151 -20.19 -7.39 -1.03
CA GLY A 151 -19.50 -8.55 -1.61
C GLY A 151 -18.02 -8.29 -1.83
N ALA A 152 -17.17 -9.21 -1.38
CA ALA A 152 -15.72 -9.09 -1.48
C ALA A 152 -15.22 -9.03 -2.94
N ASP A 153 -15.72 -9.93 -3.80
CA ASP A 153 -15.33 -9.98 -5.20
C ASP A 153 -15.73 -8.72 -5.97
N TRP A 154 -16.93 -8.23 -5.69
CA TRP A 154 -17.42 -6.99 -6.28
C TRP A 154 -16.59 -5.78 -5.85
N ALA A 155 -16.27 -5.67 -4.57
CA ALA A 155 -15.43 -4.59 -4.04
C ALA A 155 -14.05 -4.59 -4.69
N PHE A 156 -13.44 -5.77 -4.80
CA PHE A 156 -12.12 -5.94 -5.41
C PHE A 156 -12.11 -5.53 -6.89
N SER A 157 -13.11 -5.99 -7.66
CA SER A 157 -13.27 -5.62 -9.07
C SER A 157 -13.51 -4.13 -9.26
N ARG A 158 -14.29 -3.51 -8.38
CA ARG A 158 -14.56 -2.07 -8.43
C ARG A 158 -13.30 -1.26 -8.15
N LEU A 159 -12.52 -1.66 -7.14
CA LEU A 159 -11.26 -1.00 -6.81
C LEU A 159 -10.27 -1.09 -7.97
N GLN A 160 -10.15 -2.29 -8.56
CA GLN A 160 -9.31 -2.51 -9.74
C GLN A 160 -9.72 -1.58 -10.89
N HIS A 161 -11.01 -1.48 -11.17
CA HIS A 161 -11.54 -0.61 -12.21
C HIS A 161 -11.22 0.86 -11.95
N CYS A 162 -11.38 1.33 -10.71
CA CYS A 162 -11.03 2.69 -10.32
C CYS A 162 -9.53 2.97 -10.52
N ALA A 163 -8.67 2.03 -10.17
CA ALA A 163 -7.23 2.15 -10.39
C ALA A 163 -6.88 2.19 -11.89
N GLN A 164 -7.52 1.35 -12.70
CA GLN A 164 -7.35 1.37 -14.15
C GLN A 164 -7.79 2.70 -14.76
N GLN A 165 -8.93 3.25 -14.33
CA GLN A 165 -9.39 4.55 -14.78
C GLN A 165 -8.40 5.66 -14.42
N ALA A 166 -7.85 5.65 -13.22
CA ALA A 166 -6.86 6.63 -12.78
C ALA A 166 -5.60 6.62 -13.67
N LEU A 167 -5.21 5.46 -14.17
CA LEU A 167 -4.08 5.32 -15.08
C LEU A 167 -4.42 5.67 -16.55
N GLN A 168 -5.68 5.53 -16.96
CA GLN A 168 -6.13 5.77 -18.33
C GLN A 168 -6.52 7.24 -18.59
N GLU A 169 -7.00 7.94 -17.58
CA GLU A 169 -7.44 9.33 -17.73
C GLU A 169 -6.35 10.27 -18.28
N GLU A 170 -5.08 9.97 -18.02
CA GLU A 170 -3.98 10.76 -18.58
C GLU A 170 -3.76 10.51 -20.08
N LEU A 171 -4.12 9.33 -20.58
CA LEU A 171 -3.97 9.01 -22.01
C LEU A 171 -4.92 9.83 -22.89
N ASP A 172 -6.07 10.22 -22.35
CA ASP A 172 -7.06 11.02 -23.05
C ASP A 172 -6.72 12.53 -23.08
N ILE A 173 -5.84 12.97 -22.19
CA ILE A 173 -5.43 14.38 -22.07
C ILE A 173 -4.23 14.71 -22.96
N VAL A 174 -3.43 13.72 -23.34
CA VAL A 174 -2.19 13.89 -24.13
C VAL A 174 -2.44 13.84 -25.65
N GLU A 175 -3.64 13.45 -26.09
CA GLU A 175 -4.06 13.49 -27.49
C GLU A 175 -4.69 14.85 -27.84
#